data_52a676fa858119184ae4c02011f289f1
#
_entry.id   52a676fa858119184ae4c02011f289f1
#
_cell.length_a   1.000
_cell.length_b   1.000
_cell.length_c   1.000
_cell.angle_alpha   90.00
_cell.angle_beta   90.00
_cell.angle_gamma   90.00
#
_symmetry.space_group_name_H-M   'P 1'
#
loop_
_entity.id
_entity.type
_entity.pdbx_description
1 polymer ?
#
loop_
_entity_poly.entity_id
_entity_poly.type
_entity_poly.pdbx_seq_one_letter_code
_entity_poly.pdbx_strand_id
1 'polypeptide(L)'
;LGDVYKRQIQENGFKSVADTPLSTFSIDVDPASYSNMRRFINRGELPPADAIRTEELVNYFSYDYPKPTGNDPVKITVEAGTCTWNTAHRLVRIGLKAKEIPTEQLPASNLVFLIDVSGSMWGANRLDLVKSSLKLLVNNLRNKDKVAIVTYAGSAGVKLEATSGGDKQKIREAIDELTAGGSTAGGAGIHLAYQIAKKNFISDGNNRIILCSDGDFNVGVSSAEGLEQLIEKERKSGVHLTVLGYGMGNYKDKKIQVLAEKGNGNHAYIDNLQEANRVLVGEFGATLHTVAKDVKLQVEFNPSQVQAYRLIGYESRLLKDEDFNNDAKDAGDMGAGHTVTAFYEVIPAGVKLSLIHI
;
A
#
# COMPACT_ATOMS: atom_id res chain seq x y z
N LEU A 1 24.96 22.48 -1.26
CA LEU A 1 23.76 23.16 -1.82
C LEU A 1 23.53 22.63 -3.24
N GLY A 2 23.11 21.39 -3.39
CA GLY A 2 22.88 20.71 -4.65
C GLY A 2 21.57 19.91 -4.55
N ASP A 3 20.60 20.33 -5.31
CA ASP A 3 19.51 19.58 -5.92
C ASP A 3 18.68 18.61 -5.03
N VAL A 4 17.87 19.19 -4.17
CA VAL A 4 16.60 18.60 -3.81
C VAL A 4 15.51 19.38 -4.55
N TYR A 5 15.50 19.31 -5.87
CA TYR A 5 14.28 19.54 -6.63
C TYR A 5 13.38 18.33 -6.38
N LYS A 6 12.59 18.39 -5.30
CA LYS A 6 11.42 17.55 -5.12
C LYS A 6 10.58 17.71 -6.38
N ARG A 7 10.41 16.65 -7.15
CA ARG A 7 9.38 16.63 -8.19
C ARG A 7 8.06 16.85 -7.49
N GLN A 8 7.51 18.05 -7.58
CA GLN A 8 6.13 18.31 -7.17
C GLN A 8 5.23 17.36 -7.95
N ILE A 9 4.22 16.81 -7.30
CA ILE A 9 3.17 16.06 -7.99
C ILE A 9 2.56 17.04 -9.00
N GLN A 10 2.65 16.70 -10.27
CA GLN A 10 2.04 17.49 -11.35
C GLN A 10 0.71 16.84 -11.66
N GLU A 11 -0.39 17.52 -11.31
CA GLU A 11 -1.73 17.02 -11.58
C GLU A 11 -1.96 16.72 -13.06
N ASN A 12 -2.77 15.70 -13.32
CA ASN A 12 -3.15 15.36 -14.68
C ASN A 12 -3.90 16.51 -15.36
N GLY A 13 -3.41 16.97 -16.50
CA GLY A 13 -4.10 17.92 -17.36
C GLY A 13 -5.25 17.27 -18.15
N PHE A 14 -6.13 18.10 -18.72
CA PHE A 14 -7.13 17.61 -19.68
C PHE A 14 -6.46 17.10 -20.95
N LYS A 15 -6.95 15.96 -21.44
CA LYS A 15 -6.58 15.35 -22.73
C LYS A 15 -7.75 15.43 -23.69
N SER A 16 -7.48 15.80 -24.94
CA SER A 16 -8.47 15.77 -26.03
C SER A 16 -8.79 14.33 -26.40
N VAL A 17 -10.06 13.96 -26.44
CA VAL A 17 -10.49 12.61 -26.84
C VAL A 17 -10.20 12.34 -28.32
N ALA A 18 -10.20 13.38 -29.16
CA ALA A 18 -9.88 13.25 -30.59
C ALA A 18 -8.44 12.77 -30.82
N ASP A 19 -7.50 13.19 -29.94
CA ASP A 19 -6.09 12.87 -30.07
C ASP A 19 -5.70 11.65 -29.22
N THR A 20 -6.29 11.51 -28.03
CA THR A 20 -5.99 10.46 -27.04
C THR A 20 -7.28 9.92 -26.43
N PRO A 21 -7.98 9.00 -27.13
CA PRO A 21 -9.26 8.47 -26.64
C PRO A 21 -9.10 7.51 -25.46
N LEU A 22 -7.90 6.96 -25.24
CA LEU A 22 -7.60 5.98 -24.22
C LEU A 22 -6.92 6.61 -22.99
N SER A 23 -7.22 6.04 -21.82
CA SER A 23 -6.57 6.37 -20.57
C SER A 23 -6.24 5.09 -19.82
N THR A 24 -4.96 4.81 -19.63
CA THR A 24 -4.47 3.56 -19.03
C THR A 24 -3.70 3.85 -17.75
N PHE A 25 -4.01 3.12 -16.67
CA PHE A 25 -3.35 3.27 -15.37
C PHE A 25 -3.41 1.98 -14.54
N SER A 26 -2.47 1.84 -13.60
CA SER A 26 -2.46 0.79 -12.57
C SER A 26 -3.37 1.17 -11.41
N ILE A 27 -4.07 0.19 -10.84
CA ILE A 27 -4.96 0.39 -9.68
C ILE A 27 -4.23 0.40 -8.32
N ASP A 28 -2.91 0.31 -8.32
CA ASP A 28 -2.11 0.23 -7.10
C ASP A 28 -2.23 1.54 -6.29
N VAL A 29 -2.90 1.46 -5.14
CA VAL A 29 -3.18 2.61 -4.26
C VAL A 29 -2.88 2.23 -2.82
N ASP A 30 -1.93 2.93 -2.22
CA ASP A 30 -1.62 2.83 -0.79
C ASP A 30 -2.44 3.86 0.02
N PRO A 31 -2.89 3.54 1.24
CA PRO A 31 -3.66 4.48 2.07
C PRO A 31 -2.81 5.43 2.92
N ALA A 32 -1.49 5.44 2.75
CA ALA A 32 -0.56 6.14 3.65
C ALA A 32 -0.72 7.67 3.64
N SER A 33 -1.11 8.26 2.50
CA SER A 33 -1.28 9.71 2.36
C SER A 33 -2.32 10.27 3.33
N TYR A 34 -3.45 9.57 3.55
CA TYR A 34 -4.51 10.05 4.44
C TYR A 34 -4.05 10.08 5.91
N SER A 35 -3.45 9.01 6.41
CA SER A 35 -2.95 8.95 7.79
C SER A 35 -1.78 9.93 8.01
N ASN A 36 -0.94 10.13 7.01
CA ASN A 36 0.13 11.12 7.04
C ASN A 36 -0.43 12.56 7.06
N MET A 37 -1.41 12.88 6.22
CA MET A 37 -2.12 14.16 6.24
C MET A 37 -2.75 14.42 7.62
N ARG A 38 -3.47 13.44 8.19
CA ARG A 38 -4.08 13.54 9.51
C ARG A 38 -3.04 13.84 10.60
N ARG A 39 -1.84 13.26 10.49
CA ARG A 39 -0.72 13.53 11.40
C ARG A 39 -0.33 15.01 11.39
N PHE A 40 -0.19 15.64 10.22
CA PHE A 40 0.13 17.07 10.10
C PHE A 40 -0.98 17.92 10.70
N ILE A 41 -2.25 17.65 10.34
CA ILE A 41 -3.41 18.41 10.83
C ILE A 41 -3.52 18.33 12.35
N ASN A 42 -3.33 17.16 12.96
CA ASN A 42 -3.37 16.98 14.41
C ASN A 42 -2.26 17.75 15.15
N ARG A 43 -1.21 18.16 14.45
CA ARG A 43 -0.13 19.00 14.96
C ARG A 43 -0.36 20.51 14.71
N GLY A 44 -1.46 20.88 14.06
CA GLY A 44 -1.71 22.24 13.62
C GLY A 44 -0.84 22.68 12.45
N GLU A 45 -0.25 21.75 11.70
CA GLU A 45 0.63 21.98 10.57
C GLU A 45 -0.10 21.67 9.26
N LEU A 46 0.18 22.43 8.20
CA LEU A 46 -0.27 22.07 6.86
C LEU A 46 0.64 20.98 6.29
N PRO A 47 0.08 19.89 5.72
CA PRO A 47 0.88 18.89 5.05
C PRO A 47 1.55 19.47 3.81
N PRO A 48 2.79 19.06 3.48
CA PRO A 48 3.41 19.43 2.20
C PRO A 48 2.59 18.85 1.04
N ALA A 49 2.52 19.57 -0.08
CA ALA A 49 1.71 19.16 -1.24
C ALA A 49 2.05 17.73 -1.73
N ASP A 50 3.33 17.35 -1.73
CA ASP A 50 3.79 16.02 -2.15
C ASP A 50 3.34 14.87 -1.21
N ALA A 51 2.83 15.19 -0.01
CA ALA A 51 2.28 14.19 0.91
C ALA A 51 0.80 13.91 0.63
N ILE A 52 0.17 14.67 -0.26
CA ILE A 52 -1.26 14.56 -0.61
C ILE A 52 -1.36 13.89 -1.97
N ARG A 53 -1.79 12.65 -1.96
CA ARG A 53 -2.13 11.87 -3.16
C ARG A 53 -3.63 11.64 -3.19
N THR A 54 -4.29 12.26 -4.18
CA THR A 54 -5.75 12.30 -4.23
C THR A 54 -6.38 10.91 -4.32
N GLU A 55 -5.80 10.02 -5.10
CA GLU A 55 -6.22 8.63 -5.21
C GLU A 55 -6.16 7.87 -3.87
N GLU A 56 -5.14 8.14 -3.06
CA GLU A 56 -5.01 7.52 -1.74
C GLU A 56 -6.03 8.08 -0.74
N LEU A 57 -6.35 9.38 -0.82
CA LEU A 57 -7.40 9.98 0.00
C LEU A 57 -8.78 9.39 -0.33
N VAL A 58 -9.08 9.24 -1.62
CA VAL A 58 -10.34 8.63 -2.10
C VAL A 58 -10.42 7.18 -1.64
N ASN A 59 -9.37 6.41 -1.82
CA ASN A 59 -9.35 4.97 -1.54
C ASN A 59 -9.08 4.62 -0.07
N TYR A 60 -8.85 5.61 0.79
CA TYR A 60 -8.78 5.38 2.23
C TYR A 60 -10.12 4.91 2.82
N PHE A 61 -11.22 5.33 2.23
CA PHE A 61 -12.57 4.97 2.66
C PHE A 61 -13.06 3.73 1.91
N SER A 62 -13.82 2.88 2.61
CA SER A 62 -14.50 1.75 2.00
C SER A 62 -15.81 2.19 1.35
N TYR A 63 -16.10 1.62 0.17
CA TYR A 63 -17.33 1.87 -0.57
C TYR A 63 -18.14 0.59 -0.69
N ASP A 64 -19.47 0.69 -0.55
CA ASP A 64 -20.39 -0.43 -0.70
C ASP A 64 -20.72 -0.65 -2.18
N TYR A 65 -19.76 -1.22 -2.91
CA TYR A 65 -19.96 -1.58 -4.31
C TYR A 65 -20.63 -2.94 -4.45
N PRO A 66 -21.42 -3.14 -5.54
CA PRO A 66 -22.00 -4.43 -5.86
C PRO A 66 -20.93 -5.52 -5.97
N LYS A 67 -21.19 -6.66 -5.33
CA LYS A 67 -20.27 -7.81 -5.35
C LYS A 67 -20.24 -8.46 -6.74
N PRO A 68 -19.11 -9.08 -7.13
CA PRO A 68 -19.05 -9.93 -8.32
C PRO A 68 -20.03 -11.08 -8.21
N THR A 69 -20.61 -11.48 -9.35
CA THR A 69 -21.52 -12.63 -9.45
C THR A 69 -20.84 -13.76 -10.21
N GLY A 70 -21.17 -15.00 -9.86
CA GLY A 70 -20.60 -16.17 -10.52
C GLY A 70 -19.12 -16.36 -10.26
N ASN A 71 -18.35 -16.57 -11.34
CA ASN A 71 -16.91 -16.84 -11.29
C ASN A 71 -16.03 -15.59 -11.47
N ASP A 72 -16.62 -14.43 -11.71
CA ASP A 72 -15.86 -13.21 -11.94
C ASP A 72 -15.05 -12.82 -10.69
N PRO A 73 -13.75 -12.56 -10.82
CA PRO A 73 -12.92 -12.16 -9.69
C PRO A 73 -13.19 -10.72 -9.23
N VAL A 74 -13.62 -9.84 -10.16
CA VAL A 74 -13.84 -8.41 -9.92
C VAL A 74 -15.12 -7.94 -10.59
N LYS A 75 -15.87 -7.08 -9.90
CA LYS A 75 -17.01 -6.34 -10.46
C LYS A 75 -16.60 -4.91 -10.71
N ILE A 76 -16.88 -4.40 -11.93
CA ILE A 76 -16.68 -3.00 -12.29
C ILE A 76 -18.05 -2.32 -12.33
N THR A 77 -18.13 -1.13 -11.75
CA THR A 77 -19.30 -0.25 -11.79
C THR A 77 -18.90 1.13 -12.27
N VAL A 78 -19.68 1.73 -13.15
CA VAL A 78 -19.43 3.07 -13.68
C VAL A 78 -20.66 3.92 -13.46
N GLU A 79 -20.47 5.11 -12.90
CA GLU A 79 -21.54 6.10 -12.70
C GLU A 79 -21.04 7.47 -13.13
N ALA A 80 -21.95 8.27 -13.68
CA ALA A 80 -21.67 9.64 -14.09
C ALA A 80 -22.65 10.61 -13.41
N GLY A 81 -22.10 11.71 -12.89
CA GLY A 81 -22.85 12.78 -12.23
C GLY A 81 -22.37 14.16 -12.66
N THR A 82 -23.01 15.20 -12.14
CA THR A 82 -22.55 16.57 -12.34
C THR A 82 -21.28 16.81 -11.55
N CYS A 83 -20.28 17.43 -12.16
CA CYS A 83 -19.06 17.83 -11.47
C CYS A 83 -19.34 18.99 -10.51
N THR A 84 -19.01 18.83 -9.23
CA THR A 84 -19.38 19.77 -8.17
C THR A 84 -18.65 21.12 -8.23
N TRP A 85 -17.43 21.13 -8.78
CA TRP A 85 -16.62 22.37 -8.93
C TRP A 85 -16.76 23.01 -10.31
N ASN A 86 -17.36 22.32 -11.29
CA ASN A 86 -17.71 22.88 -12.58
C ASN A 86 -18.95 22.17 -13.15
N THR A 87 -20.11 22.77 -13.03
CA THR A 87 -21.40 22.17 -13.42
C THR A 87 -21.55 21.92 -14.92
N ALA A 88 -20.71 22.53 -15.75
CA ALA A 88 -20.65 22.24 -17.20
C ALA A 88 -19.96 20.90 -17.50
N HIS A 89 -19.16 20.38 -16.55
CA HIS A 89 -18.47 19.11 -16.65
C HIS A 89 -19.26 17.97 -16.01
N ARG A 90 -18.80 16.75 -16.22
CA ARG A 90 -19.29 15.54 -15.56
C ARG A 90 -18.17 14.90 -14.75
N LEU A 91 -18.54 14.33 -13.61
CA LEU A 91 -17.67 13.47 -12.81
C LEU A 91 -18.07 12.03 -13.08
N VAL A 92 -17.12 11.24 -13.58
CA VAL A 92 -17.32 9.79 -13.82
C VAL A 92 -16.58 9.05 -12.73
N ARG A 93 -17.30 8.20 -11.99
CA ARG A 93 -16.75 7.30 -10.98
C ARG A 93 -16.63 5.89 -11.57
N ILE A 94 -15.46 5.29 -11.44
CA ILE A 94 -15.22 3.88 -11.73
C ILE A 94 -14.94 3.21 -10.40
N GLY A 95 -15.79 2.26 -9.99
CA GLY A 95 -15.66 1.47 -8.78
C GLY A 95 -15.38 0.01 -9.13
N LEU A 96 -14.35 -0.55 -8.50
CA LEU A 96 -14.00 -1.97 -8.58
C LEU A 96 -14.30 -2.63 -7.23
N LYS A 97 -14.85 -3.83 -7.26
CA LYS A 97 -15.03 -4.69 -6.07
C LYS A 97 -14.49 -6.07 -6.38
N ALA A 98 -13.49 -6.50 -5.62
CA ALA A 98 -12.99 -7.86 -5.69
C ALA A 98 -13.92 -8.84 -4.95
N LYS A 99 -13.91 -10.10 -5.37
CA LYS A 99 -14.65 -11.20 -4.73
C LYS A 99 -14.24 -11.34 -3.26
N GLU A 100 -15.21 -11.42 -2.38
CA GLU A 100 -14.98 -11.73 -0.96
C GLU A 100 -14.73 -13.22 -0.76
N ILE A 101 -13.75 -13.54 0.07
CA ILE A 101 -13.44 -14.93 0.47
C ILE A 101 -13.56 -15.01 1.98
N PRO A 102 -14.39 -15.92 2.52
CA PRO A 102 -14.48 -16.12 3.96
C PRO A 102 -13.12 -16.42 4.58
N THR A 103 -12.84 -15.85 5.74
CA THR A 103 -11.52 -15.95 6.41
C THR A 103 -11.08 -17.40 6.63
N GLU A 104 -12.03 -18.31 6.87
CA GLU A 104 -11.76 -19.74 7.08
C GLU A 104 -11.21 -20.41 5.81
N GLN A 105 -11.64 -19.93 4.63
CA GLN A 105 -11.24 -20.45 3.32
C GLN A 105 -9.92 -19.85 2.84
N LEU A 106 -9.47 -18.74 3.45
CA LEU A 106 -8.17 -18.15 3.10
C LEU A 106 -7.05 -19.15 3.36
N PRO A 107 -6.01 -19.20 2.51
CA PRO A 107 -4.82 -20.03 2.72
C PRO A 107 -4.15 -19.74 4.07
N ALA A 108 -3.29 -20.65 4.52
CA ALA A 108 -2.49 -20.41 5.72
C ALA A 108 -1.46 -19.30 5.45
N SER A 109 -1.15 -18.52 6.48
CA SER A 109 -0.19 -17.44 6.41
C SER A 109 1.11 -17.79 7.14
N ASN A 110 2.24 -17.51 6.51
CA ASN A 110 3.56 -17.52 7.11
C ASN A 110 4.03 -16.06 7.23
N LEU A 111 3.94 -15.51 8.41
CA LEU A 111 4.21 -14.11 8.70
C LEU A 111 5.54 -13.97 9.45
N VAL A 112 6.41 -13.10 8.97
CA VAL A 112 7.62 -12.72 9.70
C VAL A 112 7.51 -11.24 10.09
N PHE A 113 7.37 -10.97 11.39
CA PHE A 113 7.43 -9.62 11.90
C PHE A 113 8.88 -9.19 11.98
N LEU A 114 9.27 -8.23 11.14
CA LEU A 114 10.60 -7.62 11.16
C LEU A 114 10.50 -6.27 11.86
N ILE A 115 11.00 -6.19 13.09
CA ILE A 115 10.73 -5.06 13.97
C ILE A 115 12.01 -4.29 14.22
N ASP A 116 11.97 -3.01 13.91
CA ASP A 116 12.98 -2.04 14.33
C ASP A 116 12.90 -1.87 15.85
N VAL A 117 13.98 -2.17 16.52
CA VAL A 117 14.13 -1.94 17.96
C VAL A 117 15.32 -1.01 18.27
N SER A 118 15.74 -0.20 17.29
CA SER A 118 16.78 0.81 17.48
C SER A 118 16.37 1.89 18.50
N GLY A 119 17.32 2.67 18.96
CA GLY A 119 17.07 3.72 19.95
C GLY A 119 16.04 4.77 19.49
N SER A 120 15.91 5.03 18.18
CA SER A 120 14.88 5.93 17.63
C SER A 120 13.47 5.42 17.85
N MET A 121 13.27 4.11 17.97
CA MET A 121 11.97 3.48 18.21
C MET A 121 11.44 3.62 19.64
N TRP A 122 12.15 4.30 20.51
CA TRP A 122 11.65 4.57 21.85
C TRP A 122 10.48 5.57 21.83
N GLY A 123 9.37 5.22 22.51
CA GLY A 123 8.21 6.09 22.71
C GLY A 123 6.85 5.49 22.35
N ALA A 124 5.80 6.13 22.85
CA ALA A 124 4.41 5.65 22.79
C ALA A 124 3.86 5.52 21.38
N ASN A 125 4.30 6.36 20.45
CA ASN A 125 3.87 6.36 19.03
C ASN A 125 4.82 5.58 18.10
N ARG A 126 5.74 4.81 18.66
CA ARG A 126 6.73 3.98 17.96
C ARG A 126 6.64 2.54 18.45
N LEU A 127 7.64 2.02 19.18
CA LEU A 127 7.68 0.62 19.58
C LEU A 127 6.45 0.22 20.41
N ASP A 128 5.93 1.06 21.30
CA ASP A 128 4.73 0.74 22.08
C ASP A 128 3.49 0.62 21.20
N LEU A 129 3.38 1.50 20.18
CA LEU A 129 2.31 1.39 19.18
C LEU A 129 2.50 0.16 18.28
N VAL A 130 3.74 -0.17 17.87
CA VAL A 130 4.05 -1.43 17.15
C VAL A 130 3.58 -2.64 17.96
N LYS A 131 3.95 -2.73 19.23
CA LYS A 131 3.50 -3.84 20.10
C LYS A 131 1.99 -3.95 20.16
N SER A 132 1.31 -2.84 20.36
CA SER A 132 -0.15 -2.80 20.43
C SER A 132 -0.79 -3.20 19.09
N SER A 133 -0.23 -2.71 17.99
CA SER A 133 -0.69 -3.01 16.62
C SER A 133 -0.55 -4.51 16.29
N LEU A 134 0.62 -5.09 16.56
CA LEU A 134 0.86 -6.50 16.28
C LEU A 134 -0.01 -7.42 17.14
N LYS A 135 -0.31 -7.03 18.38
CA LYS A 135 -1.26 -7.79 19.22
C LYS A 135 -2.69 -7.82 18.65
N LEU A 136 -3.14 -6.74 17.97
CA LEU A 136 -4.42 -6.76 17.24
C LEU A 136 -4.40 -7.82 16.14
N LEU A 137 -3.33 -7.88 15.35
CA LEU A 137 -3.16 -8.90 14.31
C LEU A 137 -3.13 -10.31 14.91
N VAL A 138 -2.35 -10.53 15.98
CA VAL A 138 -2.22 -11.83 16.66
C VAL A 138 -3.58 -12.36 17.14
N ASN A 139 -4.51 -11.49 17.56
CA ASN A 139 -5.85 -11.90 17.97
C ASN A 139 -6.63 -12.59 16.84
N ASN A 140 -6.36 -12.24 15.59
CA ASN A 140 -7.06 -12.72 14.40
C ASN A 140 -6.35 -13.91 13.71
N LEU A 141 -5.19 -14.34 14.20
CA LEU A 141 -4.47 -15.48 13.65
C LEU A 141 -5.22 -16.79 13.92
N ARG A 142 -5.13 -17.69 12.96
CA ARG A 142 -5.71 -19.06 13.02
C ARG A 142 -4.61 -20.05 13.38
N ASN A 143 -4.99 -21.23 13.86
CA ASN A 143 -4.03 -22.29 14.21
C ASN A 143 -3.12 -22.70 13.04
N LYS A 144 -3.63 -22.61 11.80
CA LYS A 144 -2.87 -22.92 10.58
C LYS A 144 -1.87 -21.84 10.16
N ASP A 145 -1.97 -20.62 10.71
CA ASP A 145 -1.05 -19.53 10.46
C ASP A 145 0.22 -19.69 11.30
N LYS A 146 1.35 -19.16 10.83
CA LYS A 146 2.63 -19.16 11.56
C LYS A 146 3.14 -17.75 11.68
N VAL A 147 3.77 -17.44 12.82
CA VAL A 147 4.44 -16.16 13.09
C VAL A 147 5.85 -16.40 13.57
N ALA A 148 6.81 -15.70 12.98
CA ALA A 148 8.16 -15.52 13.51
C ALA A 148 8.40 -14.04 13.79
N ILE A 149 9.28 -13.73 14.75
CA ILE A 149 9.69 -12.36 15.06
C ILE A 149 11.19 -12.22 14.89
N VAL A 150 11.58 -11.31 14.01
CA VAL A 150 12.96 -10.89 13.79
C VAL A 150 13.08 -9.44 14.25
N THR A 151 14.11 -9.15 15.02
CA THR A 151 14.41 -7.78 15.44
C THR A 151 15.71 -7.32 14.83
N TYR A 152 15.83 -6.02 14.59
CA TYR A 152 17.09 -5.41 14.22
C TYR A 152 17.31 -4.08 14.95
N ALA A 153 18.56 -3.86 15.32
CA ALA A 153 19.10 -2.63 15.88
C ALA A 153 20.60 -2.56 15.49
N GLY A 154 21.54 -2.62 16.41
CA GLY A 154 22.98 -2.78 16.13
C GLY A 154 23.33 -4.11 15.45
N SER A 155 22.50 -5.13 15.63
CA SER A 155 22.55 -6.43 14.97
C SER A 155 21.14 -6.93 14.69
N ALA A 156 21.01 -7.96 13.84
CA ALA A 156 19.76 -8.65 13.61
C ALA A 156 19.72 -9.99 14.36
N GLY A 157 18.54 -10.38 14.85
CA GLY A 157 18.35 -11.63 15.56
C GLY A 157 16.92 -12.15 15.52
N VAL A 158 16.75 -13.46 15.71
CA VAL A 158 15.44 -14.10 15.84
C VAL A 158 14.98 -13.97 17.29
N LYS A 159 13.91 -13.21 17.52
CA LYS A 159 13.27 -13.08 18.84
C LYS A 159 12.29 -14.20 19.12
N LEU A 160 11.58 -14.66 18.09
CA LEU A 160 10.64 -15.77 18.15
C LEU A 160 10.76 -16.61 16.87
N GLU A 161 11.08 -17.89 17.02
CA GLU A 161 11.02 -18.84 15.92
C GLU A 161 9.57 -19.06 15.45
N ALA A 162 9.38 -19.59 14.22
CA ALA A 162 8.07 -19.81 13.66
C ALA A 162 7.15 -20.59 14.61
N THR A 163 6.13 -19.91 15.10
CA THR A 163 5.20 -20.37 16.13
C THR A 163 3.79 -20.38 15.54
N SER A 164 2.96 -21.38 15.87
CA SER A 164 1.56 -21.44 15.44
C SER A 164 0.78 -20.20 15.88
N GLY A 165 -0.08 -19.67 15.00
CA GLY A 165 -1.00 -18.58 15.33
C GLY A 165 -1.99 -18.91 16.45
N GLY A 166 -2.15 -20.22 16.79
CA GLY A 166 -2.91 -20.68 17.96
C GLY A 166 -2.20 -20.39 19.27
N ASP A 167 -0.87 -20.36 19.31
CA ASP A 167 -0.05 -20.08 20.51
C ASP A 167 0.03 -18.57 20.78
N LYS A 168 -1.12 -17.91 20.80
CA LYS A 168 -1.23 -16.44 20.89
C LYS A 168 -0.53 -15.86 22.11
N GLN A 169 -0.54 -16.55 23.24
CA GLN A 169 0.10 -16.10 24.45
C GLN A 169 1.62 -16.02 24.26
N LYS A 170 2.24 -17.08 23.74
CA LYS A 170 3.70 -17.11 23.47
C LYS A 170 4.12 -16.00 22.51
N ILE A 171 3.31 -15.75 21.45
CA ILE A 171 3.58 -14.67 20.51
C ILE A 171 3.48 -13.29 21.18
N ARG A 172 2.44 -13.08 22.02
CA ARG A 172 2.25 -11.81 22.74
C ARG A 172 3.39 -11.56 23.76
N GLU A 173 3.82 -12.58 24.50
CA GLU A 173 4.94 -12.49 25.44
C GLU A 173 6.22 -12.05 24.71
N ALA A 174 6.53 -12.66 23.57
CA ALA A 174 7.68 -12.27 22.75
C ALA A 174 7.59 -10.81 22.24
N ILE A 175 6.39 -10.32 21.92
CA ILE A 175 6.14 -8.92 21.57
C ILE A 175 6.33 -8.01 22.79
N ASP A 176 5.83 -8.40 23.95
CA ASP A 176 5.93 -7.60 25.19
C ASP A 176 7.37 -7.40 25.67
N GLU A 177 8.21 -8.38 25.44
CA GLU A 177 9.63 -8.35 25.77
C GLU A 177 10.50 -7.48 24.84
N LEU A 178 9.93 -6.93 23.76
CA LEU A 178 10.69 -6.04 22.87
C LEU A 178 11.06 -4.75 23.61
N THR A 179 12.30 -4.32 23.48
CA THR A 179 12.81 -3.08 24.05
C THR A 179 13.61 -2.31 23.03
N ALA A 180 13.40 -0.99 22.96
CA ALA A 180 14.15 -0.12 22.06
C ALA A 180 15.55 0.17 22.61
N GLY A 181 16.57 0.14 21.75
CA GLY A 181 17.96 0.49 22.08
C GLY A 181 18.95 0.14 20.97
N GLY A 182 20.13 0.72 21.03
CA GLY A 182 21.20 0.47 20.05
C GLY A 182 21.09 1.29 18.74
N SER A 183 22.00 0.99 17.83
CA SER A 183 22.06 1.60 16.49
C SER A 183 21.14 0.85 15.49
N THR A 184 21.10 1.27 14.21
CA THR A 184 20.22 0.68 13.20
C THR A 184 21.04 -0.06 12.14
N ALA A 185 20.81 -1.38 11.98
CA ALA A 185 21.42 -2.24 10.96
C ALA A 185 20.31 -2.95 10.12
N GLY A 186 19.50 -2.17 9.42
CA GLY A 186 18.28 -2.63 8.74
C GLY A 186 18.51 -3.67 7.65
N GLY A 187 19.61 -3.59 6.88
CA GLY A 187 19.90 -4.53 5.79
C GLY A 187 20.07 -5.97 6.27
N ALA A 188 20.77 -6.18 7.40
CA ALA A 188 20.91 -7.51 8.00
C ALA A 188 19.56 -8.06 8.47
N GLY A 189 18.69 -7.20 9.01
CA GLY A 189 17.32 -7.56 9.43
C GLY A 189 16.48 -8.09 8.28
N ILE A 190 16.45 -7.37 7.16
CA ILE A 190 15.72 -7.80 5.95
C ILE A 190 16.22 -9.15 5.44
N HIS A 191 17.53 -9.31 5.33
CA HIS A 191 18.10 -10.58 4.86
C HIS A 191 17.69 -11.76 5.76
N LEU A 192 17.82 -11.58 7.09
CA LEU A 192 17.41 -12.60 8.06
C LEU A 192 15.91 -12.90 7.98
N ALA A 193 15.07 -11.87 7.85
CA ALA A 193 13.62 -12.06 7.73
C ALA A 193 13.24 -12.87 6.49
N TYR A 194 13.86 -12.62 5.33
CA TYR A 194 13.65 -13.43 4.14
C TYR A 194 14.15 -14.87 4.30
N GLN A 195 15.28 -15.08 4.99
CA GLN A 195 15.76 -16.45 5.29
C GLN A 195 14.75 -17.22 6.15
N ILE A 196 14.19 -16.60 7.20
CA ILE A 196 13.19 -17.20 8.08
C ILE A 196 11.88 -17.45 7.32
N ALA A 197 11.42 -16.50 6.49
CA ALA A 197 10.21 -16.66 5.68
C ALA A 197 10.34 -17.82 4.69
N LYS A 198 11.47 -17.94 4.01
CA LYS A 198 11.77 -19.07 3.07
C LYS A 198 11.88 -20.40 3.80
N LYS A 199 12.51 -20.46 4.97
CA LYS A 199 12.61 -21.69 5.80
C LYS A 199 11.22 -22.25 6.17
N ASN A 200 10.24 -21.37 6.34
CA ASN A 200 8.88 -21.72 6.75
C ASN A 200 7.86 -21.54 5.62
N PHE A 201 8.30 -21.51 4.38
CA PHE A 201 7.47 -21.22 3.20
C PHE A 201 6.29 -22.19 3.09
N ILE A 202 5.11 -21.67 2.77
CA ILE A 202 3.88 -22.42 2.53
C ILE A 202 3.54 -22.27 1.05
N SER A 203 3.61 -23.36 0.27
CA SER A 203 3.47 -23.34 -1.20
C SER A 203 2.18 -22.68 -1.70
N ASP A 204 1.05 -23.00 -1.07
CA ASP A 204 -0.26 -22.44 -1.44
C ASP A 204 -0.73 -21.40 -0.41
N GLY A 205 0.22 -20.83 0.34
CA GLY A 205 -0.03 -19.91 1.43
C GLY A 205 0.37 -18.47 1.13
N ASN A 206 0.02 -17.59 2.04
CA ASN A 206 0.52 -16.22 2.03
C ASN A 206 1.83 -16.14 2.82
N ASN A 207 2.93 -15.89 2.13
CA ASN A 207 4.26 -15.73 2.73
C ASN A 207 4.62 -14.25 2.75
N ARG A 208 4.71 -13.66 3.94
CA ARG A 208 4.84 -12.21 4.05
C ARG A 208 5.75 -11.78 5.19
N ILE A 209 6.60 -10.81 4.90
CA ILE A 209 7.33 -10.05 5.90
C ILE A 209 6.53 -8.77 6.20
N ILE A 210 6.37 -8.44 7.46
CA ILE A 210 5.77 -7.17 7.93
C ILE A 210 6.86 -6.39 8.65
N LEU A 211 7.43 -5.42 7.94
CA LEU A 211 8.46 -4.52 8.47
C LEU A 211 7.79 -3.38 9.25
N CYS A 212 8.19 -3.20 10.51
CA CYS A 212 7.76 -2.09 11.35
C CYS A 212 8.96 -1.19 11.67
N SER A 213 8.95 0.07 11.22
CA SER A 213 10.05 1.02 11.38
C SER A 213 9.53 2.46 11.48
N ASP A 214 10.33 3.37 12.06
CA ASP A 214 10.05 4.81 12.06
C ASP A 214 10.59 5.54 10.82
N GLY A 215 11.07 4.79 9.82
CA GLY A 215 11.59 5.33 8.57
C GLY A 215 13.07 5.69 8.58
N ASP A 216 13.72 5.66 9.72
CA ASP A 216 15.18 5.85 9.82
C ASP A 216 15.90 4.52 9.55
N PHE A 217 15.69 4.01 8.35
CA PHE A 217 16.24 2.74 7.91
C PHE A 217 17.67 2.95 7.39
N ASN A 218 18.66 2.89 8.30
CA ASN A 218 20.06 2.91 7.93
C ASN A 218 20.49 1.51 7.47
N VAL A 219 20.91 1.42 6.23
CA VAL A 219 21.22 0.14 5.57
C VAL A 219 22.62 -0.38 5.90
N GLY A 220 23.35 0.31 6.79
CA GLY A 220 24.75 -0.02 7.11
C GLY A 220 25.66 0.23 5.89
N VAL A 221 26.46 -0.75 5.51
CA VAL A 221 27.43 -0.67 4.39
C VAL A 221 26.75 -0.72 3.01
N SER A 222 25.46 -1.07 2.92
CA SER A 222 24.73 -1.16 1.65
C SER A 222 24.06 0.16 1.28
N SER A 223 24.15 0.55 0.02
CA SER A 223 23.41 1.71 -0.52
C SER A 223 21.89 1.45 -0.54
N ALA A 224 21.09 2.51 -0.69
CA ALA A 224 19.63 2.35 -0.86
C ALA A 224 19.30 1.47 -2.08
N GLU A 225 20.06 1.64 -3.17
CA GLU A 225 19.94 0.82 -4.38
C GLU A 225 20.26 -0.66 -4.13
N GLY A 226 21.25 -0.95 -3.31
CA GLY A 226 21.62 -2.32 -2.94
C GLY A 226 20.50 -3.02 -2.13
N LEU A 227 19.78 -2.28 -1.30
CA LEU A 227 18.63 -2.79 -0.57
C LEU A 227 17.43 -3.05 -1.50
N GLU A 228 17.15 -2.12 -2.41
CA GLU A 228 16.10 -2.28 -3.41
C GLU A 228 16.35 -3.53 -4.28
N GLN A 229 17.57 -3.71 -4.77
CA GLN A 229 17.98 -4.89 -5.55
C GLN A 229 17.85 -6.18 -4.74
N LEU A 230 18.20 -6.16 -3.44
CA LEU A 230 18.00 -7.31 -2.56
C LEU A 230 16.51 -7.69 -2.48
N ILE A 231 15.65 -6.71 -2.22
CA ILE A 231 14.20 -6.94 -2.10
C ILE A 231 13.60 -7.43 -3.43
N GLU A 232 13.97 -6.83 -4.56
CA GLU A 232 13.55 -7.27 -5.90
C GLU A 232 13.98 -8.70 -6.22
N LYS A 233 15.16 -9.09 -5.78
CA LYS A 233 15.64 -10.48 -5.92
C LYS A 233 14.83 -11.42 -5.03
N GLU A 234 14.65 -11.06 -3.78
CA GLU A 234 14.02 -11.90 -2.77
C GLU A 234 12.51 -12.08 -3.02
N ARG A 235 11.79 -11.07 -3.53
CA ARG A 235 10.37 -11.18 -3.87
C ARG A 235 10.07 -12.30 -4.88
N LYS A 236 11.04 -12.64 -5.75
CA LYS A 236 10.91 -13.76 -6.70
C LYS A 236 10.75 -15.12 -6.02
N SER A 237 11.04 -15.23 -4.73
CA SER A 237 10.78 -16.43 -3.93
C SER A 237 9.31 -16.61 -3.56
N GLY A 238 8.42 -15.66 -3.88
CA GLY A 238 7.01 -15.65 -3.46
C GLY A 238 6.80 -15.13 -2.04
N VAL A 239 7.82 -14.47 -1.43
CA VAL A 239 7.70 -13.79 -0.13
C VAL A 239 7.53 -12.30 -0.37
N HIS A 240 6.39 -11.74 0.06
CA HIS A 240 6.04 -10.34 -0.08
C HIS A 240 6.54 -9.51 1.12
N LEU A 241 6.77 -8.20 0.92
CA LEU A 241 7.23 -7.29 1.97
C LEU A 241 6.23 -6.15 2.16
N THR A 242 5.42 -6.21 3.22
CA THR A 242 4.60 -5.08 3.68
C THR A 242 5.41 -4.21 4.63
N VAL A 243 5.29 -2.90 4.50
CA VAL A 243 6.01 -1.94 5.35
C VAL A 243 5.03 -1.06 6.09
N LEU A 244 5.14 -1.06 7.41
CA LEU A 244 4.36 -0.25 8.33
C LEU A 244 5.25 0.82 8.94
N GLY A 245 4.95 2.07 8.62
CA GLY A 245 5.65 3.22 9.18
C GLY A 245 5.04 3.69 10.50
N TYR A 246 5.88 4.05 11.45
CA TYR A 246 5.49 4.53 12.78
C TYR A 246 6.23 5.81 13.13
N GLY A 247 5.80 6.50 14.18
CA GLY A 247 6.51 7.64 14.75
C GLY A 247 6.25 8.96 14.04
N MET A 248 6.69 10.04 14.67
CA MET A 248 6.57 11.41 14.18
C MET A 248 7.96 12.04 14.08
N GLY A 249 8.22 12.82 13.03
CA GLY A 249 9.44 13.62 12.86
C GLY A 249 10.24 13.22 11.64
N ASN A 250 11.12 12.23 11.73
CA ASN A 250 12.03 11.84 10.65
C ASN A 250 11.47 10.78 9.68
N TYR A 251 10.16 10.60 9.65
CA TYR A 251 9.53 9.63 8.78
C TYR A 251 9.79 9.95 7.30
N LYS A 252 10.48 9.04 6.61
CA LYS A 252 10.85 9.15 5.19
C LYS A 252 9.90 8.32 4.32
N ASP A 253 8.68 8.82 4.17
CA ASP A 253 7.57 8.17 3.46
C ASP A 253 8.00 7.55 2.12
N LYS A 254 8.63 8.35 1.24
CA LYS A 254 9.04 7.91 -0.08
C LYS A 254 9.98 6.69 -0.08
N LYS A 255 10.94 6.63 0.87
CA LYS A 255 11.88 5.51 0.96
C LYS A 255 11.15 4.22 1.35
N ILE A 256 10.25 4.31 2.31
CA ILE A 256 9.48 3.19 2.83
C ILE A 256 8.50 2.68 1.76
N GLN A 257 7.83 3.58 1.04
CA GLN A 257 6.96 3.24 -0.07
C GLN A 257 7.71 2.45 -1.14
N VAL A 258 8.89 2.90 -1.56
CA VAL A 258 9.73 2.20 -2.56
C VAL A 258 10.08 0.78 -2.09
N LEU A 259 10.40 0.56 -0.80
CA LEU A 259 10.69 -0.78 -0.29
C LEU A 259 9.47 -1.71 -0.38
N ALA A 260 8.27 -1.22 -0.08
CA ALA A 260 7.04 -2.00 -0.20
C ALA A 260 6.73 -2.34 -1.67
N GLU A 261 6.81 -1.37 -2.58
CA GLU A 261 6.62 -1.57 -4.04
C GLU A 261 7.61 -2.61 -4.59
N LYS A 262 8.92 -2.48 -4.25
CA LYS A 262 9.95 -3.45 -4.65
C LYS A 262 9.73 -4.84 -4.08
N GLY A 263 9.08 -4.92 -2.92
CA GLY A 263 8.75 -6.15 -2.21
C GLY A 263 7.39 -6.76 -2.60
N ASN A 264 6.69 -6.20 -3.57
CA ASN A 264 5.34 -6.62 -3.98
C ASN A 264 4.36 -6.70 -2.79
N GLY A 265 4.43 -5.69 -1.92
CA GLY A 265 3.61 -5.56 -0.73
C GLY A 265 3.03 -4.16 -0.58
N ASN A 266 2.35 -3.92 0.52
CA ASN A 266 1.64 -2.68 0.78
C ASN A 266 2.42 -1.78 1.73
N HIS A 267 2.20 -0.49 1.63
CA HIS A 267 2.71 0.51 2.55
C HIS A 267 1.56 1.17 3.32
N ALA A 268 1.71 1.27 4.63
CA ALA A 268 0.79 2.05 5.47
C ALA A 268 1.55 2.83 6.54
N TYR A 269 1.03 4.01 6.89
CA TYR A 269 1.53 4.78 8.01
C TYR A 269 0.57 4.68 9.19
N ILE A 270 1.06 4.12 10.29
CA ILE A 270 0.29 3.86 11.51
C ILE A 270 0.50 5.01 12.49
N ASP A 271 -0.42 5.95 12.53
CA ASP A 271 -0.37 7.10 13.43
C ASP A 271 -1.05 6.85 14.79
N ASN A 272 -1.95 5.84 14.82
CA ASN A 272 -2.69 5.47 16.02
C ASN A 272 -3.21 4.02 15.95
N LEU A 273 -3.81 3.55 17.05
CA LEU A 273 -4.31 2.18 17.15
C LEU A 273 -5.55 1.91 16.26
N GLN A 274 -6.34 2.93 15.93
CA GLN A 274 -7.49 2.79 15.02
C GLN A 274 -6.99 2.51 13.60
N GLU A 275 -5.94 3.22 13.17
CA GLU A 275 -5.28 2.95 11.89
C GLU A 275 -4.65 1.57 11.87
N ALA A 276 -3.99 1.15 12.95
CA ALA A 276 -3.46 -0.20 13.08
C ALA A 276 -4.56 -1.26 12.93
N ASN A 277 -5.72 -1.05 13.55
CA ASN A 277 -6.86 -1.95 13.42
C ASN A 277 -7.42 -1.99 12.00
N ARG A 278 -7.53 -0.84 11.32
CA ARG A 278 -7.95 -0.75 9.93
C ARG A 278 -7.03 -1.59 9.03
N VAL A 279 -5.72 -1.35 9.12
CA VAL A 279 -4.70 -1.97 8.25
C VAL A 279 -4.49 -3.45 8.58
N LEU A 280 -4.33 -3.80 9.88
CA LEU A 280 -3.91 -5.14 10.31
C LEU A 280 -5.07 -6.08 10.62
N VAL A 281 -6.30 -5.59 10.72
CA VAL A 281 -7.48 -6.40 10.97
C VAL A 281 -8.50 -6.25 9.85
N GLY A 282 -8.88 -5.02 9.52
CA GLY A 282 -9.90 -4.74 8.50
C GLY A 282 -9.44 -5.10 7.09
N GLU A 283 -8.24 -4.68 6.71
CA GLU A 283 -7.68 -4.91 5.37
C GLU A 283 -6.79 -6.16 5.31
N PHE A 284 -6.49 -6.79 6.43
CA PHE A 284 -5.58 -7.93 6.50
C PHE A 284 -6.06 -9.10 5.64
N GLY A 285 -7.36 -9.39 5.65
CA GLY A 285 -7.95 -10.39 4.76
C GLY A 285 -7.76 -10.06 3.28
N ALA A 286 -7.94 -8.78 2.92
CA ALA A 286 -7.75 -8.28 1.57
C ALA A 286 -6.28 -8.34 1.12
N THR A 287 -5.33 -8.07 2.03
CA THR A 287 -3.89 -8.14 1.71
C THR A 287 -3.31 -9.55 1.74
N LEU A 288 -4.01 -10.52 2.36
CA LEU A 288 -3.54 -11.89 2.50
C LEU A 288 -3.83 -12.80 1.29
N HIS A 289 -4.80 -12.47 0.46
CA HIS A 289 -5.16 -13.32 -0.66
C HIS A 289 -5.48 -12.48 -1.90
N THR A 290 -4.57 -12.51 -2.87
CA THR A 290 -4.76 -11.85 -4.16
C THR A 290 -5.82 -12.59 -4.97
N VAL A 291 -6.86 -11.88 -5.35
CA VAL A 291 -7.98 -12.36 -6.19
C VAL A 291 -7.71 -12.07 -7.66
N ALA A 292 -7.11 -10.92 -7.92
CA ALA A 292 -6.69 -10.53 -9.27
C ALA A 292 -5.30 -9.88 -9.20
N LYS A 293 -4.39 -10.32 -10.07
CA LYS A 293 -3.01 -9.82 -10.17
C LYS A 293 -2.87 -8.88 -11.34
N ASP A 294 -1.91 -7.96 -11.23
CA ASP A 294 -1.52 -7.05 -12.31
C ASP A 294 -2.71 -6.29 -12.93
N VAL A 295 -3.62 -5.80 -12.07
CA VAL A 295 -4.84 -5.16 -12.51
C VAL A 295 -4.54 -3.77 -13.08
N LYS A 296 -4.84 -3.61 -14.35
CA LYS A 296 -4.74 -2.38 -15.12
C LYS A 296 -6.13 -1.97 -15.58
N LEU A 297 -6.40 -0.68 -15.56
CA LEU A 297 -7.60 -0.12 -16.15
C LEU A 297 -7.25 0.63 -17.43
N GLN A 298 -8.00 0.34 -18.48
CA GLN A 298 -8.00 1.14 -19.70
C GLN A 298 -9.42 1.62 -19.98
N VAL A 299 -9.59 2.93 -20.03
CA VAL A 299 -10.87 3.60 -20.28
C VAL A 299 -10.81 4.22 -21.65
N GLU A 300 -11.79 3.89 -22.50
CA GLU A 300 -11.98 4.49 -23.81
C GLU A 300 -13.14 5.48 -23.77
N PHE A 301 -12.89 6.70 -24.19
CA PHE A 301 -13.90 7.76 -24.27
C PHE A 301 -14.42 7.91 -25.69
N ASN A 302 -15.75 7.98 -25.84
CA ASN A 302 -16.39 8.18 -27.13
C ASN A 302 -16.29 9.65 -27.56
N PRO A 303 -15.59 10.00 -28.65
CA PRO A 303 -15.42 11.37 -29.11
C PRO A 303 -16.73 12.07 -29.51
N SER A 304 -17.79 11.32 -29.80
CA SER A 304 -19.12 11.92 -30.09
C SER A 304 -19.82 12.43 -28.83
N GLN A 305 -19.41 11.98 -27.64
CA GLN A 305 -20.01 12.33 -26.34
C GLN A 305 -19.09 13.13 -25.46
N VAL A 306 -17.77 12.94 -25.59
CA VAL A 306 -16.73 13.49 -24.73
C VAL A 306 -15.73 14.26 -25.57
N GLN A 307 -15.52 15.53 -25.23
CA GLN A 307 -14.55 16.38 -25.89
C GLN A 307 -13.15 16.24 -25.26
N ALA A 308 -13.10 16.20 -23.92
CA ALA A 308 -11.85 16.05 -23.17
C ALA A 308 -12.12 15.38 -21.82
N TYR A 309 -11.07 14.82 -21.24
CA TYR A 309 -11.11 14.19 -19.93
C TYR A 309 -9.80 14.43 -19.17
N ARG A 310 -9.85 14.30 -17.85
CA ARG A 310 -8.67 14.13 -16.98
C ARG A 310 -8.92 13.09 -15.91
N LEU A 311 -7.96 12.23 -15.64
CA LEU A 311 -7.95 11.33 -14.49
C LEU A 311 -7.61 12.15 -13.24
N ILE A 312 -8.34 11.96 -12.15
CA ILE A 312 -8.12 12.65 -10.87
C ILE A 312 -7.25 11.77 -9.98
N GLY A 313 -6.04 12.25 -9.67
CA GLY A 313 -5.02 11.44 -9.00
C GLY A 313 -4.38 10.42 -9.93
N TYR A 314 -3.71 9.42 -9.36
CA TYR A 314 -3.01 8.35 -10.09
C TYR A 314 -1.86 8.84 -10.99
N GLU A 315 -1.30 10.03 -10.77
CA GLU A 315 -0.23 10.61 -11.61
C GLU A 315 1.00 9.71 -11.66
N SER A 316 1.33 9.04 -10.56
CA SER A 316 2.44 8.08 -10.47
C SER A 316 2.11 6.69 -11.01
N ARG A 317 0.85 6.44 -11.36
CA ARG A 317 0.30 5.13 -11.78
C ARG A 317 -0.12 5.09 -13.24
N LEU A 318 0.09 6.18 -13.98
CA LEU A 318 -0.20 6.24 -15.41
C LEU A 318 0.65 5.23 -16.18
N LEU A 319 0.03 4.55 -17.12
CA LEU A 319 0.65 3.61 -18.05
C LEU A 319 0.48 4.11 -19.48
N LYS A 320 1.33 3.66 -20.39
CA LYS A 320 1.08 3.83 -21.81
C LYS A 320 -0.02 2.86 -22.25
N ASP A 321 -0.78 3.24 -23.27
CA ASP A 321 -1.90 2.42 -23.74
C ASP A 321 -1.43 1.04 -24.25
N GLU A 322 -0.23 0.96 -24.83
CA GLU A 322 0.43 -0.29 -25.24
C GLU A 322 0.81 -1.21 -24.08
N ASP A 323 1.02 -0.66 -22.87
CA ASP A 323 1.38 -1.41 -21.68
C ASP A 323 0.18 -2.15 -21.05
N PHE A 324 -1.05 -1.90 -21.51
CA PHE A 324 -2.26 -2.57 -20.99
C PHE A 324 -2.19 -4.09 -21.11
N ASN A 325 -1.71 -4.60 -22.25
CA ASN A 325 -1.55 -6.03 -22.50
C ASN A 325 -0.13 -6.55 -22.23
N ASN A 326 0.70 -5.76 -21.55
CA ASN A 326 2.09 -6.13 -21.29
C ASN A 326 2.23 -6.69 -19.87
N ASP A 327 2.29 -8.02 -19.74
CA ASP A 327 2.46 -8.71 -18.45
C ASP A 327 3.82 -8.48 -17.79
N ALA A 328 4.80 -7.92 -18.51
CA ALA A 328 6.08 -7.54 -17.93
C ALA A 328 6.01 -6.20 -17.15
N LYS A 329 4.94 -5.44 -17.33
CA LYS A 329 4.64 -4.22 -16.58
C LYS A 329 3.83 -4.57 -15.35
N ASP A 330 4.50 -4.55 -14.21
CA ASP A 330 3.91 -4.74 -12.89
C ASP A 330 2.80 -3.71 -12.64
N ALA A 331 1.68 -4.16 -12.08
CA ALA A 331 0.52 -3.33 -11.75
C ALA A 331 -0.08 -3.78 -10.40
N GLY A 332 -1.09 -3.07 -9.92
CA GLY A 332 -1.64 -3.34 -8.59
C GLY A 332 -2.39 -4.66 -8.49
N ASP A 333 -2.17 -5.37 -7.39
CA ASP A 333 -2.93 -6.58 -7.05
C ASP A 333 -4.21 -6.23 -6.29
N MET A 334 -5.31 -6.91 -6.57
CA MET A 334 -6.53 -6.82 -5.78
C MET A 334 -6.68 -8.03 -4.86
N GLY A 335 -6.72 -7.78 -3.58
CA GLY A 335 -7.00 -8.80 -2.57
C GLY A 335 -8.51 -9.05 -2.38
N ALA A 336 -8.83 -10.12 -1.63
CA ALA A 336 -10.21 -10.54 -1.37
C ALA A 336 -11.04 -9.41 -0.71
N GLY A 337 -12.15 -9.06 -1.33
CA GLY A 337 -13.06 -8.01 -0.85
C GLY A 337 -12.55 -6.56 -1.02
N HIS A 338 -11.38 -6.35 -1.61
CA HIS A 338 -10.82 -5.02 -1.83
C HIS A 338 -11.71 -4.18 -2.77
N THR A 339 -11.72 -2.87 -2.54
CA THR A 339 -12.40 -1.90 -3.40
C THR A 339 -11.39 -0.88 -3.91
N VAL A 340 -11.54 -0.50 -5.18
CA VAL A 340 -10.77 0.60 -5.77
C VAL A 340 -11.72 1.57 -6.44
N THR A 341 -11.48 2.86 -6.26
CA THR A 341 -12.26 3.96 -6.82
C THR A 341 -11.36 4.88 -7.61
N ALA A 342 -11.73 5.15 -8.86
CA ALA A 342 -11.11 6.16 -9.69
C ALA A 342 -12.14 7.16 -10.19
N PHE A 343 -11.73 8.43 -10.34
CA PHE A 343 -12.57 9.48 -10.86
C PHE A 343 -11.96 10.11 -12.10
N TYR A 344 -12.84 10.40 -13.06
CA TYR A 344 -12.52 11.27 -14.19
C TYR A 344 -13.40 12.51 -14.16
N GLU A 345 -12.79 13.66 -14.40
CA GLU A 345 -13.51 14.84 -14.82
C GLU A 345 -13.61 14.85 -16.34
N VAL A 346 -14.82 14.95 -16.85
CA VAL A 346 -15.14 14.80 -18.28
C VAL A 346 -15.83 16.06 -18.79
N ILE A 347 -15.38 16.55 -19.92
CA ILE A 347 -15.99 17.67 -20.63
C ILE A 347 -16.87 17.08 -21.75
N PRO A 348 -18.22 17.22 -21.67
CA PRO A 348 -19.11 16.74 -22.72
C PRO A 348 -18.88 17.43 -24.07
N ALA A 349 -19.19 16.74 -25.14
CA ALA A 349 -19.17 17.33 -26.48
C ALA A 349 -20.08 18.56 -26.54
N GLY A 350 -19.63 19.62 -27.22
CA GLY A 350 -20.38 20.88 -27.38
C GLY A 350 -20.22 21.89 -26.25
N VAL A 351 -19.52 21.55 -25.16
CA VAL A 351 -19.15 22.52 -24.14
C VAL A 351 -18.00 23.39 -24.65
N LYS A 352 -18.12 24.72 -24.55
CA LYS A 352 -17.06 25.64 -24.94
C LYS A 352 -15.90 25.52 -23.95
N LEU A 353 -14.74 25.09 -24.44
CA LEU A 353 -13.49 25.10 -23.65
C LEU A 353 -13.00 26.53 -23.50
N SER A 354 -12.68 26.93 -22.28
CA SER A 354 -11.88 28.14 -22.05
C SER A 354 -10.43 27.84 -22.41
N LEU A 355 -9.82 28.65 -23.26
CA LEU A 355 -8.42 28.54 -23.69
C LEU A 355 -7.41 28.59 -22.53
N ILE A 356 -7.86 28.91 -21.30
CA ILE A 356 -7.03 29.00 -20.10
C ILE A 356 -6.81 27.62 -19.46
N HIS A 357 -7.52 26.56 -19.90
CA HIS A 357 -7.54 25.24 -19.29
C HIS A 357 -6.95 24.12 -20.19
N ILE A 358 -6.27 24.50 -21.28
CA ILE A 358 -5.61 23.55 -22.18
C ILE A 358 -4.09 23.68 -22.04
#